data_b0c2d2a2cb981b0ac66872b1b772cd5a
#
_entry.id   b0c2d2a2cb981b0ac66872b1b772cd5a
#
_cell.length_a   1.000
_cell.length_b   1.000
_cell.length_c   1.000
_cell.angle_alpha   90.00
_cell.angle_beta   90.00
_cell.angle_gamma   90.00
#
_symmetry.space_group_name_H-M   'P 1'
#
loop_
_entity.id
_entity.type
_entity.pdbx_description
1 polymer ?
#
loop_
_entity_poly.entity_id
_entity_poly.type
_entity_poly.pdbx_seq_one_letter_code
_entity_poly.pdbx_strand_id
1 'polypeptide(L)'
;LVQDTESKNQNLKQMPFDFLTDKEGLNLRPYQLNAIKVAENAVVDGKQSVLLAMATGTGKTRTVLGMIYRFLKTERFRRILFLVDRTSLGEQAQDVFEEVKLENLMTLDEIYNIKGLEDKEIDKETRIHVATVQSMIKRILYNTEDTKPAVSDYDLIIVDEGHSGYILD
;
A
#
# COMPACT_ATOMS: atom_id res chain seq x y z
N LEU A 1 -14.00 3.93 -18.58
CA LEU A 1 -13.44 3.08 -17.49
C LEU A 1 -12.39 2.10 -17.99
N VAL A 2 -12.66 1.28 -19.03
CA VAL A 2 -11.69 0.27 -19.54
C VAL A 2 -10.47 0.94 -20.19
N GLN A 3 -10.67 1.96 -21.01
CA GLN A 3 -9.57 2.72 -21.64
C GLN A 3 -8.70 3.45 -20.63
N ASP A 4 -9.29 3.94 -19.53
CA ASP A 4 -8.55 4.60 -18.46
C ASP A 4 -7.65 3.60 -17.69
N THR A 5 -8.16 2.42 -17.38
CA THR A 5 -7.38 1.35 -16.74
C THR A 5 -6.22 0.88 -17.62
N GLU A 6 -6.43 0.73 -18.93
CA GLU A 6 -5.37 0.32 -19.86
C GLU A 6 -4.26 1.38 -19.94
N SER A 7 -4.62 2.66 -20.01
CA SER A 7 -3.64 3.76 -19.95
C SER A 7 -2.80 3.73 -18.67
N LYS A 8 -3.43 3.51 -17.53
CA LYS A 8 -2.74 3.41 -16.23
C LYS A 8 -1.85 2.16 -16.13
N ASN A 9 -2.27 1.05 -16.71
CA ASN A 9 -1.45 -0.14 -16.83
C ASN A 9 -0.20 0.12 -17.69
N GLN A 10 -0.33 0.88 -18.78
CA GLN A 10 0.81 1.26 -19.61
C GLN A 10 1.76 2.19 -18.85
N ASN A 11 1.25 3.18 -18.12
CA ASN A 11 2.06 4.05 -17.27
C ASN A 11 2.86 3.24 -16.25
N LEU A 12 2.24 2.26 -15.61
CA LEU A 12 2.89 1.39 -14.64
C LEU A 12 4.02 0.57 -15.29
N LYS A 13 3.78 -0.02 -16.47
CA LYS A 13 4.78 -0.79 -17.22
C LYS A 13 5.98 0.07 -17.67
N GLN A 14 5.74 1.32 -18.02
CA GLN A 14 6.76 2.24 -18.56
C GLN A 14 7.55 2.93 -17.45
N MET A 15 7.07 2.99 -16.23
CA MET A 15 7.75 3.66 -15.13
C MET A 15 9.07 2.95 -14.80
N PRO A 16 10.22 3.65 -14.86
CA PRO A 16 11.52 3.06 -14.54
C PRO A 16 11.59 2.53 -13.11
N PHE A 17 12.43 1.52 -12.88
CA PHE A 17 12.67 0.94 -11.56
C PHE A 17 13.94 1.50 -10.88
N ASP A 18 14.69 2.34 -11.57
CA ASP A 18 16.01 2.82 -11.11
C ASP A 18 15.95 3.40 -9.70
N PHE A 19 14.94 4.21 -9.43
CA PHE A 19 14.72 4.82 -8.12
C PHE A 19 14.57 3.78 -6.98
N LEU A 20 13.95 2.63 -7.25
CA LEU A 20 13.79 1.58 -6.25
C LEU A 20 15.11 0.90 -5.88
N THR A 21 16.08 0.89 -6.77
CA THR A 21 17.38 0.21 -6.61
C THR A 21 18.52 1.16 -6.31
N ASP A 22 18.33 2.46 -6.53
CA ASP A 22 19.32 3.49 -6.24
C ASP A 22 19.65 3.52 -4.75
N LYS A 23 20.92 3.71 -4.42
CA LYS A 23 21.40 3.83 -3.03
C LYS A 23 20.85 5.05 -2.31
N GLU A 24 20.60 6.12 -3.04
CA GLU A 24 19.97 7.33 -2.53
C GLU A 24 18.45 7.27 -2.53
N GLY A 25 17.88 6.26 -3.18
CA GLY A 25 16.45 5.95 -3.20
C GLY A 25 16.07 4.91 -2.16
N LEU A 26 15.21 3.95 -2.55
CA LEU A 26 14.78 2.88 -1.64
C LEU A 26 15.85 1.82 -1.41
N ASN A 27 16.86 1.74 -2.26
CA ASN A 27 17.95 0.76 -2.17
C ASN A 27 17.44 -0.68 -1.97
N LEU A 28 16.44 -1.06 -2.78
CA LEU A 28 15.84 -2.38 -2.70
C LEU A 28 16.80 -3.44 -3.25
N ARG A 29 16.80 -4.58 -2.59
CA ARG A 29 17.53 -5.75 -3.05
C ARG A 29 16.83 -6.42 -4.22
N PRO A 30 17.54 -7.21 -5.05
CA PRO A 30 16.95 -7.84 -6.24
C PRO A 30 15.67 -8.66 -5.98
N TYR A 31 15.59 -9.38 -4.85
CA TYR A 31 14.39 -10.15 -4.52
C TYR A 31 13.19 -9.27 -4.15
N GLN A 32 13.42 -8.11 -3.53
CA GLN A 32 12.37 -7.13 -3.22
C GLN A 32 11.84 -6.51 -4.51
N LEU A 33 12.73 -6.11 -5.40
CA LEU A 33 12.36 -5.60 -6.72
C LEU A 33 11.57 -6.64 -7.52
N ASN A 34 12.00 -7.91 -7.48
CA ASN A 34 11.29 -8.98 -8.16
C ASN A 34 9.87 -9.18 -7.60
N ALA A 35 9.69 -9.09 -6.28
CA ALA A 35 8.36 -9.16 -5.66
C ALA A 35 7.44 -8.05 -6.18
N ILE A 36 7.94 -6.81 -6.31
CA ILE A 36 7.17 -5.69 -6.87
C ILE A 36 6.80 -5.98 -8.33
N LYS A 37 7.76 -6.40 -9.15
CA LYS A 37 7.50 -6.73 -10.56
C LYS A 37 6.43 -7.82 -10.74
N VAL A 38 6.49 -8.87 -9.92
CA VAL A 38 5.49 -9.95 -9.94
C VAL A 38 4.10 -9.43 -9.56
N ALA A 39 4.01 -8.61 -8.52
CA ALA A 39 2.74 -8.00 -8.10
C ALA A 39 2.16 -7.09 -9.18
N GLU A 40 2.98 -6.23 -9.77
CA GLU A 40 2.56 -5.32 -10.85
C GLU A 40 2.08 -6.08 -12.09
N ASN A 41 2.79 -7.12 -12.50
CA ASN A 41 2.37 -7.96 -13.62
C ASN A 41 1.03 -8.63 -13.35
N ALA A 42 0.83 -9.15 -12.14
CA ALA A 42 -0.45 -9.74 -11.76
C ALA A 42 -1.61 -8.73 -11.81
N VAL A 43 -1.37 -7.50 -11.35
CA VAL A 43 -2.35 -6.40 -11.44
C VAL A 43 -2.68 -6.05 -12.89
N VAL A 44 -1.66 -5.95 -13.74
CA VAL A 44 -1.83 -5.67 -15.18
C VAL A 44 -2.61 -6.79 -15.88
N ASP A 45 -2.36 -8.04 -15.49
CA ASP A 45 -3.06 -9.22 -15.99
C ASP A 45 -4.49 -9.37 -15.44
N GLY A 46 -4.95 -8.40 -14.65
CA GLY A 46 -6.32 -8.37 -14.11
C GLY A 46 -6.56 -9.31 -12.93
N LYS A 47 -5.49 -9.78 -12.26
CA LYS A 47 -5.63 -10.56 -11.03
C LYS A 47 -6.18 -9.68 -9.91
N GLN A 48 -7.20 -10.18 -9.22
CA GLN A 48 -7.84 -9.45 -8.12
C GLN A 48 -7.18 -9.70 -6.77
N SER A 49 -6.38 -10.75 -6.64
CA SER A 49 -5.63 -11.04 -5.43
C SER A 49 -4.24 -11.58 -5.76
N VAL A 50 -3.25 -11.15 -4.98
CA VAL A 50 -1.85 -11.58 -5.12
C VAL A 50 -1.30 -11.86 -3.73
N LEU A 51 -0.64 -12.99 -3.57
CA LEU A 51 0.09 -13.34 -2.35
C LEU A 51 1.58 -13.23 -2.60
N LEU A 52 2.26 -12.40 -1.80
CA LEU A 52 3.71 -12.26 -1.80
C LEU A 52 4.29 -12.94 -0.55
N ALA A 53 4.92 -14.08 -0.73
CA ALA A 53 5.60 -14.78 0.35
C ALA A 53 7.02 -14.23 0.53
N MET A 54 7.23 -13.49 1.61
CA MET A 54 8.52 -12.90 1.98
C MET A 54 8.87 -13.30 3.42
N ALA A 55 10.11 -13.75 3.63
CA ALA A 55 10.57 -14.15 4.97
C ALA A 55 10.63 -12.96 5.93
N THR A 56 10.52 -13.24 7.22
CA THR A 56 10.72 -12.25 8.29
C THR A 56 12.11 -11.61 8.19
N GLY A 57 12.21 -10.30 8.44
CA GLY A 57 13.47 -9.57 8.37
C GLY A 57 14.00 -9.29 6.96
N THR A 58 13.22 -9.55 5.91
CA THR A 58 13.63 -9.30 4.51
C THR A 58 13.28 -7.90 3.99
N GLY A 59 12.82 -7.00 4.86
CA GLY A 59 12.45 -5.65 4.46
C GLY A 59 11.10 -5.57 3.74
N LYS A 60 10.11 -6.33 4.19
CA LYS A 60 8.74 -6.32 3.64
C LYS A 60 8.15 -4.92 3.55
N THR A 61 8.26 -4.14 4.62
CA THR A 61 7.71 -2.78 4.68
C THR A 61 8.30 -1.88 3.61
N ARG A 62 9.62 -1.91 3.37
CA ARG A 62 10.25 -1.15 2.28
C ARG A 62 9.81 -1.62 0.90
N THR A 63 9.60 -2.91 0.73
CA THR A 63 9.06 -3.47 -0.53
C THR A 63 7.66 -2.95 -0.79
N VAL A 64 6.80 -2.99 0.23
CA VAL A 64 5.43 -2.46 0.16
C VAL A 64 5.44 -0.96 -0.12
N LEU A 65 6.31 -0.18 0.53
CA LEU A 65 6.48 1.24 0.28
C LEU A 65 6.80 1.52 -1.20
N GLY A 66 7.77 0.79 -1.77
CA GLY A 66 8.13 0.94 -3.18
C GLY A 66 6.98 0.60 -4.12
N MET A 67 6.21 -0.42 -3.81
CA MET A 67 5.03 -0.83 -4.57
C MET A 67 3.91 0.23 -4.49
N ILE A 68 3.59 0.70 -3.29
CA ILE A 68 2.60 1.76 -3.06
C ILE A 68 2.98 3.03 -3.84
N TYR A 69 4.23 3.46 -3.72
CA TYR A 69 4.73 4.64 -4.43
C TYR A 69 4.51 4.53 -5.95
N ARG A 70 4.86 3.40 -6.54
CA ARG A 70 4.66 3.18 -7.98
C ARG A 70 3.19 3.19 -8.38
N PHE A 71 2.33 2.54 -7.60
CA PHE A 71 0.90 2.51 -7.86
C PHE A 71 0.24 3.89 -7.77
N LEU A 72 0.62 4.70 -6.79
CA LEU A 72 0.11 6.07 -6.65
C LEU A 72 0.66 7.01 -7.72
N LYS A 73 1.96 6.91 -8.02
CA LYS A 73 2.64 7.76 -9.01
C LYS A 73 2.09 7.56 -10.43
N THR A 74 1.77 6.34 -10.78
CA THR A 74 1.18 5.99 -12.08
C THR A 74 -0.34 6.12 -12.10
N GLU A 75 -0.93 6.51 -10.98
CA GLU A 75 -2.38 6.59 -10.78
C GLU A 75 -3.12 5.26 -11.04
N ARG A 76 -2.39 4.12 -10.96
CA ARG A 76 -3.03 2.82 -11.14
C ARG A 76 -4.05 2.54 -10.04
N PHE A 77 -3.71 2.95 -8.82
CA PHE A 77 -4.63 3.01 -7.69
C PHE A 77 -4.63 4.41 -7.09
N ARG A 78 -5.79 4.85 -6.66
CA ARG A 78 -5.98 6.20 -6.12
C ARG A 78 -5.94 6.22 -4.59
N ARG A 79 -6.52 5.22 -3.94
CA ARG A 79 -6.58 5.12 -2.48
C ARG A 79 -6.28 3.70 -2.03
N ILE A 80 -5.26 3.58 -1.20
CA ILE A 80 -4.72 2.30 -0.74
C ILE A 80 -4.98 2.17 0.77
N LEU A 81 -5.57 1.05 1.18
CA LEU A 81 -5.64 0.64 2.57
C LEU A 81 -4.50 -0.32 2.87
N PHE A 82 -3.68 0.01 3.87
CA PHE A 82 -2.64 -0.86 4.38
C PHE A 82 -3.05 -1.39 5.75
N LEU A 83 -3.41 -2.66 5.81
CA LEU A 83 -3.83 -3.35 7.00
C LEU A 83 -2.66 -4.07 7.66
N VAL A 84 -2.49 -3.83 8.95
CA VAL A 84 -1.48 -4.46 9.79
C VAL A 84 -2.14 -5.24 10.93
N ASP A 85 -1.47 -6.27 11.43
CA ASP A 85 -2.00 -7.09 12.53
C ASP A 85 -1.96 -6.33 13.86
N ARG A 86 -0.86 -5.65 14.13
CA ARG A 86 -0.62 -4.97 15.41
C ARG A 86 -0.30 -3.50 15.23
N THR A 87 -0.66 -2.70 16.22
CA THR A 87 -0.34 -1.27 16.26
C THR A 87 1.14 -0.99 16.05
N SER A 88 2.03 -1.73 16.70
CA SER A 88 3.48 -1.56 16.53
C SER A 88 3.98 -1.78 15.09
N LEU A 89 3.33 -2.64 14.32
CA LEU A 89 3.65 -2.83 12.89
C LEU A 89 3.16 -1.66 12.05
N GLY A 90 2.02 -1.09 12.42
CA GLY A 90 1.50 0.11 11.77
C GLY A 90 2.36 1.34 12.04
N GLU A 91 2.83 1.51 13.27
CA GLU A 91 3.78 2.57 13.64
C GLU A 91 5.09 2.43 12.85
N GLN A 92 5.66 1.24 12.76
CA GLN A 92 6.85 0.98 11.95
C GLN A 92 6.63 1.28 10.46
N ALA A 93 5.45 1.00 9.93
CA ALA A 93 5.12 1.33 8.55
C ALA A 93 5.01 2.84 8.34
N GLN A 94 4.39 3.55 9.28
CA GLN A 94 4.32 5.01 9.26
C GLN A 94 5.71 5.64 9.34
N ASP A 95 6.56 5.18 10.27
CA ASP A 95 7.95 5.64 10.39
C ASP A 95 8.69 5.50 9.05
N VAL A 96 8.53 4.36 8.36
CA VAL A 96 9.17 4.15 7.04
C VAL A 96 8.59 5.12 6.00
N PHE A 97 7.30 5.42 6.02
CA PHE A 97 6.68 6.38 5.09
C PHE A 97 7.15 7.81 5.32
N GLU A 98 7.45 8.16 6.57
CA GLU A 98 7.94 9.48 6.96
C GLU A 98 9.46 9.65 6.81
N GLU A 99 10.24 8.58 6.96
CA GLU A 99 11.70 8.65 6.96
C GLU A 99 12.33 8.41 5.59
N VAL A 100 11.74 7.52 4.79
CA VAL A 100 12.33 7.13 3.51
C VAL A 100 12.09 8.20 2.46
N LYS A 101 13.16 8.86 2.05
CA LYS A 101 13.13 9.88 1.00
C LYS A 101 12.93 9.24 -0.37
N LEU A 102 11.97 9.77 -1.06
CA LEU A 102 11.58 9.40 -2.41
C LEU A 102 12.03 10.47 -3.41
N GLU A 103 11.12 10.94 -4.27
CA GLU A 103 11.43 11.95 -5.27
C GLU A 103 11.85 13.28 -4.66
N ASN A 104 12.87 13.90 -5.23
CA ASN A 104 13.36 15.21 -4.79
C ASN A 104 13.65 15.29 -3.28
N LEU A 105 14.07 14.18 -2.68
CA LEU A 105 14.31 14.04 -1.24
C LEU A 105 13.06 14.22 -0.36
N MET A 106 11.87 14.13 -0.94
CA MET A 106 10.61 14.15 -0.19
C MET A 106 10.21 12.73 0.24
N THR A 107 9.64 12.61 1.42
CA THR A 107 9.07 11.35 1.92
C THR A 107 7.70 11.09 1.31
N LEU A 108 7.18 9.86 1.46
CA LEU A 108 5.85 9.53 0.95
C LEU A 108 4.76 10.38 1.61
N ASP A 109 4.91 10.70 2.89
CA ASP A 109 3.98 11.54 3.64
C ASP A 109 3.96 12.99 3.13
N GLU A 110 5.10 13.52 2.72
CA GLU A 110 5.20 14.86 2.12
C GLU A 110 4.59 14.93 0.71
N ILE A 111 4.60 13.82 -0.05
CA ILE A 111 4.06 13.77 -1.42
C ILE A 111 2.56 13.49 -1.43
N TYR A 112 2.07 12.61 -0.54
CA TYR A 112 0.68 12.14 -0.50
C TYR A 112 0.06 12.32 0.87
N ASN A 113 -1.26 12.52 0.91
CA ASN A 113 -2.01 12.55 2.14
C ASN A 113 -2.14 11.14 2.71
N ILE A 114 -1.51 10.91 3.87
CA ILE A 114 -1.52 9.65 4.61
C ILE A 114 -2.36 9.82 5.88
N LYS A 115 -3.24 8.86 6.12
CA LYS A 115 -3.97 8.70 7.38
C LYS A 115 -3.41 7.50 8.13
N GLY A 116 -3.04 7.73 9.39
CA GLY A 116 -2.42 6.73 10.24
C GLY A 116 -3.40 5.95 11.10
N LEU A 117 -2.85 5.20 12.05
CA LEU A 117 -3.61 4.33 12.97
C LEU A 117 -4.61 5.08 13.84
N GLU A 118 -4.30 6.33 14.20
CA GLU A 118 -5.14 7.18 15.06
C GLU A 118 -6.30 7.83 14.28
N ASP A 119 -6.18 7.92 12.95
CA ASP A 119 -7.19 8.53 12.11
C ASP A 119 -8.39 7.62 11.92
N LYS A 120 -9.56 8.09 12.34
CA LYS A 120 -10.80 7.32 12.24
C LYS A 120 -11.52 7.49 10.90
N GLU A 121 -11.30 8.61 10.25
CA GLU A 121 -11.98 8.99 9.02
C GLU A 121 -10.98 9.30 7.93
N ILE A 122 -11.38 9.03 6.70
CA ILE A 122 -10.65 9.42 5.50
C ILE A 122 -11.38 10.56 4.80
N ASP A 123 -10.64 11.45 4.19
CA ASP A 123 -11.16 12.52 3.36
C ASP A 123 -10.94 12.22 1.86
N LYS A 124 -11.37 13.14 0.99
CA LYS A 124 -11.25 12.98 -0.46
C LYS A 124 -9.79 12.96 -0.93
N GLU A 125 -8.90 13.61 -0.20
CA GLU A 125 -7.49 13.74 -0.54
C GLU A 125 -6.64 12.59 0.00
N THR A 126 -7.18 11.76 0.91
CA THR A 126 -6.46 10.60 1.45
C THR A 126 -6.06 9.64 0.34
N ARG A 127 -4.79 9.31 0.27
CA ARG A 127 -4.21 8.35 -0.70
C ARG A 127 -3.79 7.04 -0.06
N ILE A 128 -3.36 7.09 1.20
CA ILE A 128 -2.97 5.92 1.98
C ILE A 128 -3.67 5.99 3.33
N HIS A 129 -4.24 4.88 3.75
CA HIS A 129 -4.77 4.72 5.09
C HIS A 129 -4.12 3.51 5.74
N VAL A 130 -3.42 3.71 6.85
CA VAL A 130 -2.85 2.64 7.66
C VAL A 130 -3.80 2.33 8.80
N ALA A 131 -4.23 1.08 8.93
CA ALA A 131 -5.14 0.66 9.97
C ALA A 131 -4.82 -0.75 10.46
N THR A 132 -5.20 -1.06 11.70
CA THR A 132 -5.19 -2.45 12.16
C THR A 132 -6.45 -3.18 11.69
N VAL A 133 -6.32 -4.49 11.45
CA VAL A 133 -7.47 -5.34 11.09
C VAL A 133 -8.57 -5.22 12.14
N GLN A 134 -8.20 -5.24 13.42
CA GLN A 134 -9.16 -5.13 14.53
C GLN A 134 -9.88 -3.78 14.56
N SER A 135 -9.18 -2.68 14.29
CA SER A 135 -9.78 -1.35 14.20
C SER A 135 -10.79 -1.28 13.05
N MET A 136 -10.45 -1.83 11.88
CA MET A 136 -11.35 -1.86 10.73
C MET A 136 -12.59 -2.72 10.98
N ILE A 137 -12.43 -3.90 11.58
CA ILE A 137 -13.57 -4.76 11.96
C ILE A 137 -14.51 -4.01 12.91
N LYS A 138 -13.98 -3.35 13.93
CA LYS A 138 -14.79 -2.55 14.87
C LYS A 138 -15.57 -1.45 14.16
N ARG A 139 -14.94 -0.75 13.22
CA ARG A 139 -15.62 0.31 12.44
C ARG A 139 -16.74 -0.25 11.57
N ILE A 140 -16.52 -1.41 10.96
CA ILE A 140 -17.51 -2.04 10.08
C ILE A 140 -18.72 -2.56 10.90
N LEU A 141 -18.47 -3.14 12.07
CA LEU A 141 -19.51 -3.79 12.86
C LEU A 141 -20.27 -2.84 13.79
N TYR A 142 -19.61 -1.85 14.36
CA TYR A 142 -20.15 -1.06 15.48
C TYR A 142 -20.38 0.42 15.17
N ASN A 143 -19.96 0.92 14.01
CA ASN A 143 -20.25 2.31 13.65
C ASN A 143 -21.64 2.48 13.05
N THR A 144 -22.21 3.67 13.24
CA THR A 144 -23.44 4.11 12.58
C THR A 144 -23.24 4.22 11.08
N GLU A 145 -24.30 4.16 10.29
CA GLU A 145 -24.26 4.14 8.82
C GLU A 145 -23.46 5.30 8.20
N ASP A 146 -23.48 6.47 8.84
CA ASP A 146 -22.83 7.69 8.31
C ASP A 146 -21.29 7.68 8.40
N THR A 147 -20.70 6.84 9.25
CA THR A 147 -19.24 6.77 9.46
C THR A 147 -18.65 5.41 9.15
N LYS A 148 -19.48 4.50 8.62
CA LYS A 148 -19.05 3.15 8.30
C LYS A 148 -18.14 3.14 7.07
N PRO A 149 -16.89 2.60 7.16
CA PRO A 149 -16.05 2.48 5.98
C PRO A 149 -16.71 1.59 4.94
N ALA A 150 -16.78 2.06 3.71
CA ALA A 150 -17.23 1.24 2.60
C ALA A 150 -16.02 0.55 1.93
N VAL A 151 -16.19 -0.68 1.48
CA VAL A 151 -15.15 -1.39 0.71
C VAL A 151 -14.80 -0.58 -0.56
N SER A 152 -15.79 0.13 -1.11
CA SER A 152 -15.62 1.01 -2.28
C SER A 152 -14.79 2.26 -2.02
N ASP A 153 -14.44 2.56 -0.76
CA ASP A 153 -13.58 3.69 -0.42
C ASP A 153 -12.12 3.46 -0.83
N TYR A 154 -11.75 2.21 -1.03
CA TYR A 154 -10.40 1.79 -1.38
C TYR A 154 -10.39 1.02 -2.69
N ASP A 155 -9.40 1.27 -3.52
CA ASP A 155 -9.19 0.54 -4.78
C ASP A 155 -8.03 -0.47 -4.72
N LEU A 156 -7.26 -0.46 -3.62
CA LEU A 156 -6.29 -1.50 -3.27
C LEU A 156 -6.25 -1.71 -1.76
N ILE A 157 -6.22 -2.95 -1.34
CA ILE A 157 -6.00 -3.35 0.06
C ILE A 157 -4.73 -4.20 0.11
N ILE A 158 -3.79 -3.77 0.94
CA ILE A 158 -2.56 -4.51 1.23
C ILE A 158 -2.66 -5.01 2.68
N VAL A 159 -2.48 -6.30 2.88
CA VAL A 159 -2.51 -6.92 4.22
C VAL A 159 -1.12 -7.42 4.56
N ASP A 160 -0.52 -6.87 5.60
CA ASP A 160 0.72 -7.39 6.16
C ASP A 160 0.43 -8.56 7.11
N GLU A 161 1.33 -9.54 7.16
CA GLU A 161 1.19 -10.74 7.99
C GLU A 161 -0.09 -11.56 7.71
N GLY A 162 -0.51 -11.63 6.45
CA GLY A 162 -1.74 -12.35 6.04
C GLY A 162 -1.78 -13.85 6.34
N HIS A 163 -0.71 -14.41 6.92
CA HIS A 163 -0.64 -15.79 7.40
C HIS A 163 -1.17 -15.99 8.82
N SER A 164 -1.36 -14.92 9.59
CA SER A 164 -1.98 -14.97 10.92
C SER A 164 -3.47 -15.25 10.73
N GLY A 165 -3.81 -16.52 10.51
CA GLY A 165 -5.13 -16.95 10.10
C GLY A 165 -6.25 -16.31 10.94
N TYR A 166 -6.85 -15.26 10.40
CA TYR A 166 -8.17 -14.85 10.85
C TYR A 166 -9.17 -15.86 10.31
N ILE A 167 -9.37 -16.94 11.07
CA ILE A 167 -10.53 -17.80 10.86
C ILE A 167 -11.70 -16.95 11.37
N LEU A 168 -12.47 -16.41 10.44
CA LEU A 168 -13.80 -15.91 10.72
C LEU A 168 -14.68 -17.16 10.85
N ASP A 169 -14.89 -17.63 12.08
CA ASP A 169 -15.97 -18.55 12.41
C ASP A 169 -17.31 -17.86 12.33
#